data_7a492e9c3b851e0af506834e169386b4
#
_entry.id   7a492e9c3b851e0af506834e169386b4
#
_cell.length_a   1.000
_cell.length_b   1.000
_cell.length_c   1.000
_cell.angle_alpha   90.00
_cell.angle_beta   90.00
_cell.angle_gamma   90.00
#
_symmetry.space_group_name_H-M   'P 1'
#
loop_
_entity.id
_entity.type
_entity.pdbx_description
1 polymer ?
#
loop_
_entity_poly.entity_id
_entity_poly.type
_entity_poly.pdbx_seq_one_letter_code
_entity_poly.pdbx_strand_id
1 'polypeptide(L)'
;MTNNITSTELIRTSKSWDGAQLPDFPTGRPELKVTRMLFPVGAVTGWHHHPVINYGIVEQGELTIVCRDGTDRTFRQGEPLVEVVDKIHRGENRGTKPVILNMFYFSEPGKDVTIQHPELE
;
A
#
# COMPACT_ATOMS: atom_id res chain seq x y z
N MET A 1 9.61 -23.11 30.04
CA MET A 1 8.37 -22.35 29.93
C MET A 1 7.76 -22.51 28.54
N THR A 2 6.52 -22.85 28.54
CA THR A 2 5.78 -22.86 27.26
C THR A 2 5.05 -21.56 27.10
N ASN A 3 4.79 -21.20 25.84
CA ASN A 3 3.95 -20.10 25.49
C ASN A 3 2.97 -20.56 24.41
N ASN A 4 1.90 -19.81 24.26
CA ASN A 4 0.90 -20.09 23.23
C ASN A 4 1.00 -19.10 22.07
N ILE A 5 2.20 -18.56 21.85
CA ILE A 5 2.44 -17.61 20.76
C ILE A 5 2.54 -18.41 19.46
N THR A 6 1.73 -18.03 18.50
CA THR A 6 1.81 -18.55 17.14
C THR A 6 2.29 -17.44 16.22
N SER A 7 2.94 -17.81 15.15
CA SER A 7 3.43 -16.88 14.15
C SER A 7 3.11 -17.44 12.77
N THR A 8 2.43 -16.60 11.98
CA THR A 8 2.07 -16.96 10.62
C THR A 8 2.69 -15.95 9.67
N GLU A 9 3.47 -16.42 8.71
CA GLU A 9 4.02 -15.55 7.69
C GLU A 9 2.93 -15.24 6.66
N LEU A 10 2.53 -13.98 6.55
CA LEU A 10 1.49 -13.57 5.60
C LEU A 10 2.05 -13.36 4.21
N ILE A 11 3.27 -12.84 4.11
CA ILE A 11 3.96 -12.64 2.84
C ILE A 11 5.46 -12.51 3.07
N ARG A 12 6.22 -12.97 2.11
CA ARG A 12 7.66 -12.71 2.01
C ARG A 12 7.96 -12.55 0.53
N THR A 13 8.41 -11.37 0.12
CA THR A 13 8.55 -11.08 -1.30
C THR A 13 9.56 -9.95 -1.55
N SER A 14 10.15 -9.96 -2.72
CA SER A 14 10.92 -8.83 -3.26
C SER A 14 10.19 -8.18 -4.44
N LYS A 15 8.90 -8.48 -4.61
CA LYS A 15 8.08 -7.93 -5.70
C LYS A 15 6.85 -7.24 -5.14
N SER A 16 6.41 -6.18 -5.84
CA SER A 16 5.11 -5.57 -5.59
C SER A 16 3.99 -6.50 -6.08
N TRP A 17 2.74 -6.17 -5.74
CA TRP A 17 1.59 -7.03 -6.02
C TRP A 17 1.36 -7.26 -7.52
N ASP A 18 1.86 -6.39 -8.38
CA ASP A 18 1.74 -6.52 -9.83
C ASP A 18 2.85 -7.37 -10.46
N GLY A 19 3.77 -7.91 -9.64
CA GLY A 19 4.87 -8.76 -10.07
C GLY A 19 6.15 -8.03 -10.43
N ALA A 20 6.17 -6.69 -10.31
CA ALA A 20 7.37 -5.92 -10.59
C ALA A 20 8.40 -6.06 -9.46
N GLN A 21 9.68 -6.12 -9.82
CA GLN A 21 10.77 -6.15 -8.84
C GLN A 21 10.78 -4.84 -8.05
N LEU A 22 10.83 -4.94 -6.72
CA LEU A 22 10.99 -3.76 -5.88
C LEU A 22 12.37 -3.13 -6.12
N PRO A 23 12.47 -1.79 -6.04
CA PRO A 23 13.76 -1.12 -6.13
C PRO A 23 14.61 -1.41 -4.90
N ASP A 24 15.91 -1.12 -4.98
CA ASP A 24 16.80 -1.19 -3.84
C ASP A 24 16.35 -0.22 -2.75
N PHE A 25 16.68 -0.54 -1.50
CA PHE A 25 16.47 0.41 -0.41
C PHE A 25 17.29 1.68 -0.62
N PRO A 26 16.80 2.83 -0.15
CA PRO A 26 17.61 4.04 -0.12
C PRO A 26 18.87 3.80 0.73
N THR A 27 19.96 4.47 0.36
CA THR A 27 21.24 4.33 1.05
C THR A 27 21.47 5.36 2.14
N GLY A 28 20.61 6.36 2.27
CA GLY A 28 20.71 7.42 3.25
C GLY A 28 20.13 7.04 4.62
N ARG A 29 19.94 8.07 5.45
CA ARG A 29 19.32 7.88 6.77
C ARG A 29 17.87 7.45 6.59
N PRO A 30 17.44 6.37 7.23
CA PRO A 30 16.05 5.95 7.10
C PRO A 30 15.11 6.89 7.85
N GLU A 31 13.96 7.15 7.27
CA GLU A 31 12.83 7.76 7.94
C GLU A 31 11.60 6.89 7.64
N LEU A 32 11.00 6.37 8.69
CA LEU A 32 9.85 5.47 8.56
C LEU A 32 8.56 6.24 8.80
N LYS A 33 7.55 5.95 8.00
CA LYS A 33 6.24 6.57 8.15
C LYS A 33 5.19 5.46 8.21
N VAL A 34 4.24 5.59 9.14
CA VAL A 34 3.09 4.69 9.24
C VAL A 34 1.84 5.54 9.17
N THR A 35 0.90 5.13 8.31
CA THR A 35 -0.40 5.79 8.21
C THR A 35 -1.52 4.78 8.40
N ARG A 36 -2.59 5.24 9.03
CA ARG A 36 -3.88 4.54 9.01
C ARG A 36 -4.81 5.35 8.15
N MET A 37 -5.35 4.73 7.12
CA MET A 37 -6.26 5.37 6.19
C MET A 37 -7.66 4.78 6.35
N LEU A 38 -8.65 5.65 6.36
CA LEU A 38 -10.06 5.24 6.38
C LEU A 38 -10.69 5.64 5.05
N PHE A 39 -11.23 4.64 4.36
CA PHE A 39 -11.96 4.87 3.10
C PHE A 39 -13.44 4.61 3.36
N PRO A 40 -14.28 5.64 3.44
CA PRO A 40 -15.72 5.41 3.44
C PRO A 40 -16.15 4.61 2.22
N VAL A 41 -17.32 3.97 2.30
CA VAL A 41 -17.88 3.26 1.15
C VAL A 41 -17.99 4.22 -0.04
N GLY A 42 -17.49 3.78 -1.20
CA GLY A 42 -17.47 4.59 -2.43
C GLY A 42 -16.32 5.56 -2.55
N ALA A 43 -15.46 5.69 -1.53
CA ALA A 43 -14.31 6.60 -1.59
C ALA A 43 -13.30 6.13 -2.62
N VAL A 44 -12.70 7.10 -3.31
CA VAL A 44 -11.65 6.89 -4.32
C VAL A 44 -10.57 7.93 -4.05
N THR A 45 -9.31 7.49 -4.00
CA THR A 45 -8.20 8.43 -3.90
C THR A 45 -7.96 9.10 -5.27
N GLY A 46 -7.23 10.21 -5.28
CA GLY A 46 -6.70 10.75 -6.54
C GLY A 46 -5.63 9.82 -7.11
N TRP A 47 -5.33 10.02 -8.39
CA TRP A 47 -4.20 9.34 -9.04
C TRP A 47 -2.90 9.81 -8.41
N HIS A 48 -2.03 8.89 -8.06
CA HIS A 48 -0.77 9.19 -7.39
C HIS A 48 0.24 8.07 -7.60
N HIS A 49 1.49 8.32 -7.23
CA HIS A 49 2.50 7.27 -7.15
C HIS A 49 3.32 7.44 -5.88
N HIS A 50 4.00 6.37 -5.50
CA HIS A 50 4.93 6.36 -4.37
C HIS A 50 6.34 6.15 -4.90
N PRO A 51 7.28 7.10 -4.68
CA PRO A 51 8.67 6.91 -5.10
C PRO A 51 9.48 6.08 -4.11
N VAL A 52 8.81 5.42 -3.17
CA VAL A 52 9.44 4.63 -2.10
C VAL A 52 8.73 3.29 -1.94
N ILE A 53 9.45 2.30 -1.42
CA ILE A 53 8.86 1.02 -1.03
C ILE A 53 7.84 1.27 0.07
N ASN A 54 6.66 0.70 -0.10
CA ASN A 54 5.62 0.78 0.91
C ASN A 54 4.75 -0.48 0.88
N TYR A 55 4.30 -0.89 2.06
CA TYR A 55 3.47 -2.08 2.20
C TYR A 55 2.62 -1.96 3.45
N GLY A 56 1.60 -2.78 3.53
CA GLY A 56 0.73 -2.74 4.69
C GLY A 56 -0.24 -3.89 4.73
N ILE A 57 -1.30 -3.72 5.50
CA ILE A 57 -2.34 -4.72 5.70
C ILE A 57 -3.70 -4.04 5.67
N VAL A 58 -4.65 -4.68 5.00
CA VAL A 58 -6.06 -4.28 5.08
C VAL A 58 -6.60 -4.78 6.41
N GLU A 59 -6.84 -3.85 7.33
CA GLU A 59 -7.37 -4.18 8.64
C GLU A 59 -8.86 -4.51 8.59
N GLN A 60 -9.60 -3.84 7.70
CA GLN A 60 -11.04 -4.03 7.54
C GLN A 60 -11.47 -3.70 6.11
N GLY A 61 -12.46 -4.44 5.63
CA GLY A 61 -13.09 -4.18 4.34
C GLY A 61 -12.32 -4.75 3.16
N GLU A 62 -12.63 -4.24 1.98
CA GLU A 62 -12.00 -4.66 0.72
C GLU A 62 -11.54 -3.43 -0.04
N LEU A 63 -10.25 -3.36 -0.32
CA LEU A 63 -9.63 -2.26 -1.04
C LEU A 63 -9.24 -2.72 -2.44
N THR A 64 -9.66 -1.99 -3.45
CA THR A 64 -9.23 -2.23 -4.83
C THR A 64 -8.19 -1.18 -5.22
N ILE A 65 -7.02 -1.65 -5.66
CA ILE A 65 -5.98 -0.78 -6.21
C ILE A 65 -6.06 -0.89 -7.73
N VAL A 66 -6.15 0.26 -8.39
CA VAL A 66 -6.24 0.35 -9.84
C VAL A 66 -5.04 1.14 -10.34
N CYS A 67 -4.23 0.53 -11.20
CA CYS A 67 -3.12 1.22 -11.85
C CYS A 67 -3.60 1.92 -13.12
N ARG A 68 -2.92 2.99 -13.49
CA ARG A 68 -3.28 3.77 -14.69
C ARG A 68 -3.20 2.95 -15.97
N ASP A 69 -2.38 1.90 -16.00
CA ASP A 69 -2.25 0.99 -17.16
C ASP A 69 -3.40 -0.04 -17.23
N GLY A 70 -4.35 -0.02 -16.30
CA GLY A 70 -5.48 -0.92 -16.25
C GLY A 70 -5.32 -2.15 -15.38
N THR A 71 -4.12 -2.42 -14.88
CA THR A 71 -3.91 -3.52 -13.92
C THR A 71 -4.61 -3.19 -12.62
N ASP A 72 -5.37 -4.13 -12.07
CA ASP A 72 -6.03 -3.92 -10.79
C ASP A 72 -5.98 -5.17 -9.91
N ARG A 73 -6.22 -4.99 -8.62
CA ARG A 73 -6.37 -6.09 -7.68
C ARG A 73 -7.15 -5.63 -6.45
N THR A 74 -7.99 -6.52 -5.93
CA THR A 74 -8.72 -6.30 -4.69
C THR A 74 -8.05 -7.05 -3.55
N PHE A 75 -7.82 -6.34 -2.47
CA PHE A 75 -7.24 -6.87 -1.23
C PHE A 75 -8.33 -6.90 -0.16
N ARG A 76 -8.48 -8.05 0.49
CA ARG A 76 -9.50 -8.27 1.50
C ARG A 76 -8.93 -8.14 2.91
N GLN A 77 -9.82 -8.08 3.88
CA GLN A 77 -9.45 -8.00 5.28
C GLN A 77 -8.41 -9.04 5.65
N GLY A 78 -7.34 -8.60 6.31
CA GLY A 78 -6.24 -9.45 6.75
C GLY A 78 -5.16 -9.69 5.69
N GLU A 79 -5.39 -9.31 4.44
CA GLU A 79 -4.41 -9.54 3.37
C GLU A 79 -3.31 -8.49 3.38
N PRO A 80 -2.05 -8.91 3.19
CA PRO A 80 -0.94 -7.97 3.02
C PRO A 80 -0.97 -7.36 1.62
N LEU A 81 -0.52 -6.12 1.55
CA LEU A 81 -0.44 -5.35 0.32
C LEU A 81 0.97 -4.80 0.18
N VAL A 82 1.72 -5.29 -0.79
CA VAL A 82 3.03 -4.70 -1.16
C VAL A 82 2.78 -3.81 -2.37
N GLU A 83 2.83 -2.50 -2.14
CA GLU A 83 2.37 -1.52 -3.12
C GLU A 83 3.32 -1.37 -4.29
N VAL A 84 2.78 -0.98 -5.44
CA VAL A 84 3.57 -0.64 -6.61
C VAL A 84 4.40 0.62 -6.34
N VAL A 85 5.62 0.65 -6.85
CA VAL A 85 6.55 1.76 -6.70
C VAL A 85 6.73 2.46 -8.04
N ASP A 86 6.68 3.79 -8.04
CA ASP A 86 6.83 4.62 -9.24
C ASP A 86 5.80 4.32 -10.35
N LYS A 87 4.66 3.76 -9.96
CA LYS A 87 3.58 3.43 -10.87
C LYS A 87 2.31 4.16 -10.45
N ILE A 88 1.71 4.91 -11.35
CA ILE A 88 0.53 5.71 -11.06
C ILE A 88 -0.68 4.80 -10.83
N HIS A 89 -1.32 4.99 -9.69
CA HIS A 89 -2.46 4.18 -9.26
C HIS A 89 -3.40 4.98 -8.36
N ARG A 90 -4.51 4.36 -8.01
CA ARG A 90 -5.44 4.90 -7.00
C ARG A 90 -6.09 3.76 -6.22
N GLY A 91 -6.56 4.06 -5.01
CA GLY A 91 -7.31 3.13 -4.19
C GLY A 91 -8.80 3.44 -4.24
N GLU A 92 -9.63 2.39 -4.29
CA GLU A 92 -11.08 2.52 -4.36
C GLU A 92 -11.73 1.57 -3.36
N ASN A 93 -12.69 2.08 -2.61
CA ASN A 93 -13.55 1.22 -1.80
C ASN A 93 -14.81 0.90 -2.61
N ARG A 94 -14.81 -0.24 -3.27
CA ARG A 94 -15.97 -0.74 -4.04
C ARG A 94 -16.85 -1.68 -3.22
N GLY A 95 -16.49 -1.89 -1.96
CA GLY A 95 -17.20 -2.82 -1.07
C GLY A 95 -18.38 -2.17 -0.36
N THR A 96 -18.86 -2.87 0.67
CA THR A 96 -20.06 -2.49 1.44
C THR A 96 -19.72 -2.02 2.86
N LYS A 97 -18.45 -2.01 3.23
CA LYS A 97 -17.96 -1.59 4.54
C LYS A 97 -16.86 -0.54 4.37
N PRO A 98 -16.68 0.36 5.35
CA PRO A 98 -15.50 1.21 5.34
C PRO A 98 -14.21 0.37 5.32
N VAL A 99 -13.21 0.84 4.59
CA VAL A 99 -11.88 0.20 4.55
C VAL A 99 -10.98 0.89 5.57
N ILE A 100 -10.28 0.08 6.35
CA ILE A 100 -9.19 0.55 7.21
C ILE A 100 -7.91 -0.09 6.69
N LEU A 101 -6.97 0.75 6.26
CA LEU A 101 -5.70 0.34 5.67
C LEU A 101 -4.55 0.92 6.49
N ASN A 102 -3.62 0.07 6.92
CA ASN A 102 -2.40 0.52 7.60
C ASN A 102 -1.23 0.33 6.63
N MET A 103 -0.55 1.43 6.32
CA MET A 103 0.58 1.43 5.37
C MET A 103 1.86 1.90 6.05
N PHE A 104 2.96 1.26 5.67
CA PHE A 104 4.31 1.50 6.17
C PHE A 104 5.19 1.93 5.00
N TYR A 105 5.88 3.06 5.14
CA TYR A 105 6.70 3.63 4.09
C TYR A 105 8.16 3.65 4.54
N PHE A 106 9.06 3.23 3.64
CA PHE A 106 10.50 3.29 3.84
C PHE A 106 11.05 4.47 3.05
N SER A 107 11.47 5.52 3.75
CA SER A 107 11.87 6.74 3.11
C SER A 107 13.17 7.31 3.72
N GLU A 108 13.47 8.53 3.35
CA GLU A 108 14.58 9.33 3.84
C GLU A 108 14.04 10.69 4.26
N PRO A 109 14.69 11.39 5.23
CA PRO A 109 14.25 12.73 5.61
C PRO A 109 14.16 13.67 4.41
N GLY A 110 13.06 14.43 4.35
CA GLY A 110 12.82 15.40 3.30
C GLY A 110 12.27 14.85 1.99
N LYS A 111 12.01 13.54 1.92
CA LYS A 111 11.46 12.91 0.71
C LYS A 111 9.97 12.66 0.87
N ASP A 112 9.18 13.11 -0.10
CA ASP A 112 7.75 12.82 -0.14
C ASP A 112 7.54 11.33 -0.44
N VAL A 113 6.62 10.70 0.28
CA VAL A 113 6.30 9.29 0.06
C VAL A 113 5.14 9.11 -0.93
N THR A 114 4.42 10.19 -1.24
CA THR A 114 3.29 10.17 -2.18
C THR A 114 3.33 11.42 -3.04
N ILE A 115 3.24 11.22 -4.35
CA ILE A 115 3.20 12.29 -5.34
C ILE A 115 1.84 12.25 -6.02
N GLN A 116 1.05 13.32 -5.86
CA GLN A 116 -0.27 13.43 -6.47
C GLN A 116 -0.16 13.84 -7.94
N HIS A 117 -1.12 13.37 -8.74
CA HIS A 117 -1.22 13.70 -10.16
C HIS A 117 -2.60 14.29 -10.48
N PRO A 118 -2.89 15.52 -9.98
CA PRO A 118 -4.21 16.14 -10.20
C PRO A 118 -4.51 16.38 -11.68
N GLU A 119 -3.49 16.49 -12.52
CA GLU A 119 -3.64 16.66 -13.96
C GLU A 119 -4.31 15.46 -14.64
N LEU A 120 -4.38 14.31 -13.96
CA LEU A 120 -4.96 13.09 -14.49
C LEU A 120 -6.41 12.86 -14.03
N GLU A 121 -6.93 13.73 -13.17
CA GLU A 121 -8.29 13.58 -12.63
C GLU A 121 -9.36 13.92 -13.65
#